data_04cf29f23bd611c4684f331406d5ae83
#
_entry.id   04cf29f23bd611c4684f331406d5ae83
#
_cell.length_a   1.000
_cell.length_b   1.000
_cell.length_c   1.000
_cell.angle_alpha   90.00
_cell.angle_beta   90.00
_cell.angle_gamma   90.00
#
_symmetry.space_group_name_H-M   'P 1'
#
loop_
_entity.id
_entity.type
_entity.pdbx_description
1 polymer ?
#
loop_
_entity_poly.entity_id
_entity_poly.type
_entity_poly.pdbx_seq_one_letter_code
_entity_poly.pdbx_strand_id
1 'polypeptide(L)'
;MTKCRMSVVVFTSFLLLGGIVVGFYSPSQEAMAQHHGAPPPAAAIEDRKLTLDMQMKPTNITQSGGVLMTIAFLDEEKNANVQHVTFRMDISKDGKHILSDFFHDHNGEVKLMFKDNEGDSSSQTIGGNQDVLTNAWIADPGSPITIRGPVFNQSGNYDIGLDLTTIDNDKTDLIEPVEYHLDVKVS
;
A
#
# COMPACT_ATOMS: atom_id res chain seq x y z
N MET A 1 -28.06 -15.62 90.51
CA MET A 1 -28.38 -14.64 89.45
C MET A 1 -27.31 -14.66 88.42
N THR A 2 -27.38 -15.48 87.41
CA THR A 2 -26.32 -15.68 86.40
C THR A 2 -26.81 -15.07 85.08
N LYS A 3 -26.11 -14.02 84.62
CA LYS A 3 -26.41 -13.36 83.35
C LYS A 3 -25.73 -14.12 82.21
N CYS A 4 -26.52 -14.69 81.35
CA CYS A 4 -26.08 -15.29 80.11
C CYS A 4 -25.76 -14.17 79.10
N ARG A 5 -24.53 -14.06 78.60
CA ARG A 5 -24.15 -13.20 77.50
C ARG A 5 -24.11 -14.02 76.19
N MET A 6 -25.00 -13.67 75.31
CA MET A 6 -25.06 -14.23 73.97
C MET A 6 -24.11 -13.47 73.05
N SER A 7 -23.06 -14.14 72.59
CA SER A 7 -22.14 -13.61 71.60
C SER A 7 -22.66 -13.91 70.22
N VAL A 8 -22.93 -12.87 69.48
CA VAL A 8 -23.32 -12.98 68.05
C VAL A 8 -21.99 -12.96 67.26
N VAL A 9 -21.70 -14.05 66.58
CA VAL A 9 -20.57 -14.14 65.63
C VAL A 9 -21.13 -13.75 64.28
N VAL A 10 -20.68 -12.60 63.74
CA VAL A 10 -20.96 -12.14 62.39
C VAL A 10 -19.91 -12.75 61.48
N PHE A 11 -20.30 -13.69 60.63
CA PHE A 11 -19.46 -14.19 59.53
C PHE A 11 -19.57 -13.20 58.38
N THR A 12 -18.52 -12.42 58.19
CA THR A 12 -18.37 -11.61 56.96
C THR A 12 -17.75 -12.51 55.91
N SER A 13 -18.59 -12.99 55.00
CA SER A 13 -18.12 -13.66 53.79
C SER A 13 -17.49 -12.64 52.82
N PHE A 14 -16.16 -12.67 52.71
CA PHE A 14 -15.44 -11.94 51.70
C PHE A 14 -15.56 -12.70 50.35
N LEU A 15 -16.43 -12.21 49.49
CA LEU A 15 -16.51 -12.66 48.09
C LEU A 15 -15.34 -12.05 47.32
N LEU A 16 -14.28 -12.83 47.12
CA LEU A 16 -13.19 -12.51 46.18
C LEU A 16 -13.73 -12.65 44.76
N LEU A 17 -14.19 -11.56 44.19
CA LEU A 17 -14.40 -11.47 42.72
C LEU A 17 -13.04 -11.44 42.07
N GLY A 18 -12.57 -12.60 41.64
CA GLY A 18 -11.44 -12.73 40.71
C GLY A 18 -11.82 -12.12 39.37
N GLY A 19 -11.45 -10.87 39.13
CA GLY A 19 -11.56 -10.26 37.83
C GLY A 19 -10.60 -10.94 36.84
N ILE A 20 -11.14 -11.76 35.96
CA ILE A 20 -10.42 -12.23 34.77
C ILE A 20 -10.26 -11.01 33.87
N VAL A 21 -9.09 -10.40 33.88
CA VAL A 21 -8.71 -9.42 32.88
C VAL A 21 -8.47 -10.22 31.60
N VAL A 22 -9.52 -10.36 30.80
CA VAL A 22 -9.38 -10.79 29.40
C VAL A 22 -8.71 -9.64 28.67
N GLY A 23 -7.40 -9.72 28.51
CA GLY A 23 -6.65 -8.84 27.65
C GLY A 23 -7.19 -9.02 26.23
N PHE A 24 -8.01 -8.08 25.79
CA PHE A 24 -8.31 -7.94 24.38
C PHE A 24 -6.99 -7.55 23.69
N TYR A 25 -6.28 -8.54 23.15
CA TYR A 25 -5.35 -8.29 22.08
C TYR A 25 -6.19 -7.79 20.92
N SER A 26 -6.30 -6.49 20.81
CA SER A 26 -6.68 -5.88 19.54
C SER A 26 -5.53 -6.18 18.59
N PRO A 27 -5.73 -6.98 17.53
CA PRO A 27 -4.75 -6.99 16.46
C PRO A 27 -4.64 -5.53 16.02
N SER A 28 -3.42 -5.00 16.02
CA SER A 28 -3.13 -3.72 15.38
C SER A 28 -3.64 -3.88 13.95
N GLN A 29 -4.80 -3.30 13.65
CA GLN A 29 -5.22 -3.08 12.29
C GLN A 29 -4.11 -2.19 11.72
N GLU A 30 -3.23 -2.77 10.92
CA GLU A 30 -2.38 -1.99 10.04
C GLU A 30 -3.36 -1.11 9.27
N ALA A 31 -3.30 0.19 9.54
CA ALA A 31 -4.17 1.14 8.89
C ALA A 31 -3.82 1.05 7.40
N MET A 32 -4.69 0.40 6.64
CA MET A 32 -4.64 0.45 5.19
C MET A 32 -4.60 1.92 4.82
N ALA A 33 -3.72 2.31 3.90
CA ALA A 33 -3.71 3.66 3.37
C ALA A 33 -5.15 3.99 3.00
N GLN A 34 -5.72 5.02 3.64
CA GLN A 34 -7.08 5.42 3.34
C GLN A 34 -7.05 6.00 1.93
N HIS A 35 -7.32 5.15 0.95
CA HIS A 35 -7.78 5.61 -0.34
C HIS A 35 -9.10 6.34 -0.06
N HIS A 36 -9.11 7.66 -0.20
CA HIS A 36 -10.33 8.46 -0.10
C HIS A 36 -11.21 8.30 -1.36
N GLY A 37 -11.17 7.11 -1.97
CA GLY A 37 -11.98 6.71 -3.10
C GLY A 37 -12.47 5.26 -2.91
N ALA A 38 -13.51 4.89 -3.63
CA ALA A 38 -13.85 3.47 -3.76
C ALA A 38 -12.63 2.70 -4.31
N PRO A 39 -12.42 1.44 -3.90
CA PRO A 39 -11.38 0.63 -4.51
C PRO A 39 -11.56 0.67 -6.03
N PRO A 40 -10.45 0.75 -6.79
CA PRO A 40 -10.56 0.77 -8.24
C PRO A 40 -11.42 -0.42 -8.72
N PRO A 41 -12.27 -0.22 -9.71
CA PRO A 41 -13.12 -1.29 -10.20
C PRO A 41 -12.23 -2.44 -10.69
N ALA A 42 -12.67 -3.67 -10.43
CA ALA A 42 -11.99 -4.81 -11.01
C ALA A 42 -12.10 -4.72 -12.53
N ALA A 43 -10.98 -4.80 -13.20
CA ALA A 43 -10.95 -4.83 -14.65
C ALA A 43 -11.02 -6.26 -15.15
N ALA A 44 -11.73 -6.49 -16.25
CA ALA A 44 -11.75 -7.78 -16.93
C ALA A 44 -10.74 -7.75 -18.09
N ILE A 45 -9.80 -8.69 -18.07
CA ILE A 45 -8.89 -8.95 -19.18
C ILE A 45 -9.21 -10.36 -19.69
N GLU A 46 -9.72 -10.47 -20.89
CA GLU A 46 -10.33 -11.69 -21.40
C GLU A 46 -11.44 -12.17 -20.44
N ASP A 47 -11.29 -13.39 -19.88
CA ASP A 47 -12.23 -13.92 -18.87
C ASP A 47 -11.69 -13.73 -17.43
N ARG A 48 -10.55 -13.04 -17.25
CA ARG A 48 -9.89 -12.85 -15.95
C ARG A 48 -10.31 -11.55 -15.31
N LYS A 49 -10.65 -11.61 -14.04
CA LYS A 49 -10.96 -10.44 -13.23
C LYS A 49 -9.74 -10.04 -12.42
N LEU A 50 -9.19 -8.86 -12.71
CA LEU A 50 -8.01 -8.33 -12.05
C LEU A 50 -8.37 -7.20 -11.11
N THR A 51 -7.78 -7.23 -9.93
CA THR A 51 -7.84 -6.14 -8.95
C THR A 51 -6.45 -5.59 -8.68
N LEU A 52 -6.40 -4.29 -8.44
CA LEU A 52 -5.19 -3.60 -8.00
C LEU A 52 -5.15 -3.58 -6.46
N ASP A 53 -4.05 -4.08 -5.88
CA ASP A 53 -3.68 -3.83 -4.49
C ASP A 53 -2.51 -2.84 -4.46
N MET A 54 -2.73 -1.68 -3.84
CA MET A 54 -1.70 -0.67 -3.66
C MET A 54 -1.59 -0.30 -2.19
N GLN A 55 -0.39 -0.38 -1.66
CA GLN A 55 -0.09 -0.05 -0.28
C GLN A 55 1.02 1.00 -0.21
N MET A 56 0.89 1.96 0.69
CA MET A 56 1.91 3.00 0.93
C MET A 56 2.35 3.00 2.40
N LYS A 57 3.66 3.10 2.62
CA LYS A 57 4.28 3.21 3.95
C LYS A 57 5.25 4.38 3.98
N PRO A 58 5.10 5.32 4.94
CA PRO A 58 4.05 5.38 5.97
C PRO A 58 2.67 5.65 5.37
N THR A 59 1.61 5.26 6.07
CA THR A 59 0.22 5.54 5.66
C THR A 59 -0.11 7.04 5.67
N ASN A 60 0.52 7.79 6.58
CA ASN A 60 0.46 9.25 6.63
C ASN A 60 1.72 9.79 5.94
N ILE A 61 1.58 10.17 4.68
CA ILE A 61 2.68 10.72 3.90
C ILE A 61 2.91 12.16 4.29
N THR A 62 4.16 12.50 4.58
CA THR A 62 4.62 13.85 4.88
C THR A 62 5.59 14.34 3.82
N GLN A 63 5.69 15.66 3.65
CA GLN A 63 6.48 16.31 2.59
C GLN A 63 7.98 15.96 2.56
N SER A 64 8.54 15.48 3.67
CA SER A 64 9.99 15.19 3.79
C SER A 64 10.29 13.73 4.10
N GLY A 65 9.30 12.86 4.02
CA GLY A 65 9.45 11.43 4.33
C GLY A 65 9.68 10.58 3.09
N GLY A 66 10.50 9.54 3.23
CA GLY A 66 10.54 8.50 2.21
C GLY A 66 9.22 7.72 2.18
N VAL A 67 8.75 7.37 0.98
CA VAL A 67 7.50 6.61 0.80
C VAL A 67 7.82 5.32 0.08
N LEU A 68 7.48 4.19 0.69
CA LEU A 68 7.49 2.89 0.04
C LEU A 68 6.08 2.60 -0.49
N MET A 69 5.96 2.50 -1.79
CA MET A 69 4.74 2.09 -2.48
C MET A 69 4.91 0.64 -2.95
N THR A 70 3.96 -0.21 -2.63
CA THR A 70 3.86 -1.58 -3.13
C THR A 70 2.62 -1.68 -4.00
N ILE A 71 2.80 -2.17 -5.21
CA ILE A 71 1.74 -2.31 -6.24
C ILE A 71 1.70 -3.77 -6.64
N ALA A 72 0.52 -4.40 -6.55
CA ALA A 72 0.29 -5.75 -7.02
C ALA A 72 -1.01 -5.84 -7.81
N PHE A 73 -1.00 -6.61 -8.89
CA PHE A 73 -2.19 -6.93 -9.65
C PHE A 73 -2.61 -8.36 -9.30
N LEU A 74 -3.82 -8.52 -8.77
CA LEU A 74 -4.35 -9.78 -8.27
C LEU A 74 -5.34 -10.37 -9.28
N ASP A 75 -5.15 -11.63 -9.60
CA ASP A 75 -6.14 -12.44 -10.31
C ASP A 75 -7.12 -12.98 -9.25
N GLU A 76 -8.36 -12.50 -9.27
CA GLU A 76 -9.36 -12.86 -8.26
C GLU A 76 -9.73 -14.35 -8.30
N GLU A 77 -9.71 -14.97 -9.47
CA GLU A 77 -10.06 -16.40 -9.61
C GLU A 77 -8.97 -17.30 -9.07
N LYS A 78 -7.70 -16.94 -9.34
CA LYS A 78 -6.54 -17.71 -8.89
C LYS A 78 -6.11 -17.35 -7.48
N ASN A 79 -6.61 -16.22 -6.94
CA ASN A 79 -6.18 -15.65 -5.66
C ASN A 79 -4.64 -15.53 -5.56
N ALA A 80 -4.03 -15.04 -6.62
CA ALA A 80 -2.58 -14.92 -6.76
C ALA A 80 -2.22 -13.67 -7.56
N ASN A 81 -0.99 -13.19 -7.38
CA ASN A 81 -0.47 -12.10 -8.19
C ASN A 81 -0.38 -12.53 -9.66
N VAL A 82 -0.76 -11.61 -10.55
CA VAL A 82 -0.51 -11.74 -11.99
C VAL A 82 0.99 -11.61 -12.23
N GLN A 83 1.61 -12.58 -12.90
CA GLN A 83 3.05 -12.56 -13.16
C GLN A 83 3.38 -11.76 -14.41
N HIS A 84 4.63 -11.34 -14.51
CA HIS A 84 5.18 -10.63 -15.67
C HIS A 84 4.31 -9.46 -16.12
N VAL A 85 4.05 -8.56 -15.20
CA VAL A 85 3.24 -7.37 -15.45
C VAL A 85 4.12 -6.20 -15.88
N THR A 86 3.67 -5.48 -16.90
CA THR A 86 4.21 -4.18 -17.28
C THR A 86 3.11 -3.14 -17.19
N PHE A 87 3.39 -2.02 -16.54
CA PHE A 87 2.44 -0.92 -16.45
C PHE A 87 3.16 0.42 -16.51
N ARG A 88 2.45 1.43 -17.00
CA ARG A 88 2.85 2.82 -16.89
C ARG A 88 2.27 3.40 -15.61
N MET A 89 3.06 4.17 -14.89
CA MET A 89 2.59 4.94 -13.75
C MET A 89 2.77 6.43 -14.05
N ASP A 90 1.68 7.16 -13.89
CA ASP A 90 1.63 8.62 -13.99
C ASP A 90 1.27 9.19 -12.61
N ILE A 91 2.05 10.15 -12.14
CA ILE A 91 1.75 10.88 -10.90
C ILE A 91 1.57 12.35 -11.26
N SER A 92 0.44 12.92 -10.85
CA SER A 92 0.14 14.33 -11.02
C SER A 92 -0.35 14.99 -9.73
N LYS A 93 -0.23 16.30 -9.65
CA LYS A 93 -0.76 17.13 -8.56
C LYS A 93 -1.34 18.41 -9.16
N ASP A 94 -2.60 18.71 -8.82
CA ASP A 94 -3.32 19.89 -9.33
C ASP A 94 -3.28 19.98 -10.87
N GLY A 95 -3.36 18.83 -11.55
CA GLY A 95 -3.27 18.70 -13.01
C GLY A 95 -1.86 18.90 -13.58
N LYS A 96 -0.85 19.13 -12.73
CA LYS A 96 0.55 19.20 -13.15
C LYS A 96 1.21 17.83 -13.06
N HIS A 97 1.75 17.39 -14.17
CA HIS A 97 2.48 16.15 -14.29
C HIS A 97 3.79 16.18 -13.49
N ILE A 98 4.06 15.14 -12.72
CA ILE A 98 5.24 15.00 -11.85
C ILE A 98 6.12 13.86 -12.33
N LEU A 99 5.56 12.67 -12.54
CA LEU A 99 6.28 11.46 -12.94
C LEU A 99 5.47 10.70 -13.99
N SER A 100 6.13 10.17 -15.01
CA SER A 100 5.57 9.18 -15.94
C SER A 100 6.66 8.23 -16.35
N ASP A 101 6.49 6.95 -16.06
CA ASP A 101 7.46 5.93 -16.48
C ASP A 101 6.84 4.53 -16.49
N PHE A 102 7.54 3.58 -17.13
CA PHE A 102 7.12 2.19 -17.22
C PHE A 102 7.86 1.34 -16.19
N PHE A 103 7.12 0.42 -15.58
CA PHE A 103 7.63 -0.51 -14.57
C PHE A 103 7.24 -1.92 -14.94
N HIS A 104 8.15 -2.87 -14.69
CA HIS A 104 7.95 -4.29 -14.94
C HIS A 104 8.34 -5.12 -13.72
N ASP A 105 7.58 -6.17 -13.44
CA ASP A 105 7.93 -7.17 -12.43
C ASP A 105 7.53 -8.57 -12.86
N HIS A 106 8.41 -9.54 -12.58
CA HIS A 106 8.21 -10.94 -12.93
C HIS A 106 7.24 -11.66 -11.99
N ASN A 107 7.10 -11.19 -10.75
CA ASN A 107 6.28 -11.82 -9.71
C ASN A 107 4.94 -11.12 -9.49
N GLY A 108 4.69 -10.04 -10.23
CA GLY A 108 3.48 -9.24 -10.14
C GLY A 108 3.38 -8.34 -8.92
N GLU A 109 4.51 -8.06 -8.24
CA GLU A 109 4.58 -7.12 -7.12
C GLU A 109 5.75 -6.15 -7.30
N VAL A 110 5.45 -4.91 -7.66
CA VAL A 110 6.45 -3.84 -7.79
C VAL A 110 6.55 -3.06 -6.49
N LYS A 111 7.78 -2.85 -6.02
CA LYS A 111 8.08 -1.96 -4.89
C LYS A 111 8.83 -0.74 -5.37
N LEU A 112 8.27 0.44 -5.10
CA LEU A 112 8.84 1.73 -5.46
C LEU A 112 9.19 2.49 -4.18
N MET A 113 10.43 2.92 -4.04
CA MET A 113 10.89 3.74 -2.92
C MET A 113 11.10 5.17 -3.39
N PHE A 114 10.18 6.05 -3.02
CA PHE A 114 10.31 7.49 -3.26
C PHE A 114 11.14 8.13 -2.17
N LYS A 115 12.13 8.92 -2.56
CA LYS A 115 13.02 9.65 -1.66
C LYS A 115 13.27 11.04 -2.21
N ASP A 116 13.37 12.02 -1.32
CA ASP A 116 13.83 13.33 -1.72
C ASP A 116 15.29 13.28 -2.22
N ASN A 117 15.65 14.23 -3.06
CA ASN A 117 17.03 14.40 -3.45
C ASN A 117 17.86 14.93 -2.27
N GLU A 118 19.09 14.47 -2.16
CA GLU A 118 20.08 15.10 -1.31
C GLU A 118 20.56 16.37 -2.01
N GLY A 119 20.10 17.53 -1.54
CA GLY A 119 20.41 18.85 -2.11
C GLY A 119 19.27 19.46 -2.96
N ASP A 120 19.58 20.60 -3.61
CA ASP A 120 18.59 21.42 -4.35
C ASP A 120 18.25 20.91 -5.76
N SER A 121 18.49 19.63 -6.06
CA SER A 121 18.17 19.11 -7.38
C SER A 121 16.68 18.95 -7.59
N SER A 122 16.13 19.67 -8.57
CA SER A 122 14.74 19.52 -9.04
C SER A 122 14.56 18.36 -10.02
N SER A 123 15.65 17.69 -10.41
CA SER A 123 15.61 16.58 -11.36
C SER A 123 15.20 15.29 -10.67
N GLN A 124 14.42 14.48 -11.38
CA GLN A 124 14.09 13.13 -10.94
C GLN A 124 15.11 12.14 -11.51
N THR A 125 15.42 11.12 -10.73
CA THR A 125 16.25 9.99 -11.17
C THR A 125 15.61 8.68 -10.70
N ILE A 126 15.59 7.68 -11.56
CA ILE A 126 15.11 6.35 -11.23
C ILE A 126 16.30 5.42 -11.19
N GLY A 127 16.50 4.75 -10.05
CA GLY A 127 17.56 3.76 -9.83
C GLY A 127 16.97 2.36 -9.90
N GLY A 128 17.46 1.58 -10.82
CA GLY A 128 17.08 0.21 -11.12
C GLY A 128 17.71 -0.22 -12.44
N ASN A 129 17.43 -1.43 -12.87
CA ASN A 129 17.76 -1.91 -14.20
C ASN A 129 16.65 -1.53 -15.17
N GLN A 130 17.02 -1.13 -16.38
CA GLN A 130 16.04 -0.86 -17.42
C GLN A 130 16.07 -1.98 -18.46
N ASP A 131 14.90 -2.55 -18.73
CA ASP A 131 14.76 -3.53 -19.80
C ASP A 131 14.92 -2.88 -21.17
N VAL A 132 15.79 -3.46 -21.99
CA VAL A 132 16.18 -2.87 -23.29
C VAL A 132 15.06 -2.97 -24.33
N LEU A 133 14.11 -3.89 -24.17
CA LEU A 133 13.04 -4.14 -25.13
C LEU A 133 11.80 -3.29 -24.80
N THR A 134 11.40 -3.29 -23.53
CA THR A 134 10.19 -2.59 -23.07
C THR A 134 10.48 -1.18 -22.58
N ASN A 135 11.74 -0.87 -22.31
CA ASN A 135 12.19 0.38 -21.67
C ASN A 135 11.60 0.55 -20.24
N ALA A 136 11.05 -0.50 -19.68
CA ALA A 136 10.49 -0.49 -18.34
C ALA A 136 11.57 -0.69 -17.26
N TRP A 137 11.38 -0.06 -16.12
CA TRP A 137 12.23 -0.24 -14.96
C TRP A 137 11.94 -1.55 -14.25
N ILE A 138 12.97 -2.34 -13.97
CA ILE A 138 12.89 -3.63 -13.27
C ILE A 138 13.60 -3.51 -11.93
N ALA A 139 12.97 -4.02 -10.89
CA ALA A 139 13.58 -4.10 -9.58
C ALA A 139 14.68 -5.17 -9.55
N ASP A 140 15.78 -4.87 -8.86
CA ASP A 140 16.73 -5.91 -8.47
C ASP A 140 16.04 -6.87 -7.48
N PRO A 141 16.35 -8.17 -7.52
CA PRO A 141 15.74 -9.13 -6.61
C PRO A 141 15.83 -8.71 -5.13
N GLY A 142 14.66 -8.55 -4.49
CA GLY A 142 14.56 -8.18 -3.09
C GLY A 142 14.77 -6.70 -2.76
N SER A 143 14.98 -5.85 -3.77
CA SER A 143 15.17 -4.40 -3.59
C SER A 143 14.06 -3.61 -4.27
N PRO A 144 13.59 -2.48 -3.70
CA PRO A 144 12.67 -1.60 -4.41
C PRO A 144 13.40 -0.80 -5.50
N ILE A 145 12.69 -0.46 -6.58
CA ILE A 145 13.14 0.58 -7.51
C ILE A 145 13.14 1.91 -6.74
N THR A 146 14.25 2.62 -6.74
CA THR A 146 14.36 3.89 -6.01
C THR A 146 14.11 5.06 -6.94
N ILE A 147 13.11 5.87 -6.64
CA ILE A 147 12.79 7.12 -7.34
C ILE A 147 13.22 8.26 -6.44
N ARG A 148 14.22 9.03 -6.88
CA ARG A 148 14.71 10.22 -6.17
C ARG A 148 14.20 11.46 -6.86
N GLY A 149 13.73 12.42 -6.09
CA GLY A 149 13.23 13.69 -6.60
C GLY A 149 12.01 14.18 -5.85
N PRO A 150 11.53 15.40 -6.19
CA PRO A 150 10.44 16.06 -5.48
C PRO A 150 9.07 15.50 -5.89
N VAL A 151 8.82 14.19 -5.66
CA VAL A 151 7.53 13.58 -6.04
C VAL A 151 6.44 13.95 -5.03
N PHE A 152 6.59 13.57 -3.76
CA PHE A 152 5.62 13.84 -2.70
C PHE A 152 6.06 14.95 -1.74
N ASN A 153 6.71 16.00 -2.25
CA ASN A 153 7.35 17.05 -1.46
C ASN A 153 6.45 18.24 -1.13
N GLN A 154 5.20 18.24 -1.54
CA GLN A 154 4.23 19.30 -1.27
C GLN A 154 2.96 18.70 -0.68
N SER A 155 2.34 19.39 0.28
CA SER A 155 1.02 18.97 0.77
C SER A 155 -0.05 19.11 -0.31
N GLY A 156 -1.06 18.28 -0.23
CA GLY A 156 -2.19 18.29 -1.16
C GLY A 156 -2.59 16.90 -1.65
N ASN A 157 -3.46 16.88 -2.64
CA ASN A 157 -3.93 15.65 -3.25
C ASN A 157 -3.12 15.37 -4.52
N TYR A 158 -2.68 14.13 -4.63
CA TYR A 158 -2.00 13.60 -5.80
C TYR A 158 -2.91 12.58 -6.46
N ASP A 159 -2.96 12.62 -7.78
CA ASP A 159 -3.61 11.61 -8.60
C ASP A 159 -2.53 10.67 -9.15
N ILE A 160 -2.71 9.36 -8.93
CA ILE A 160 -1.84 8.31 -9.42
C ILE A 160 -2.62 7.47 -10.43
N GLY A 161 -2.23 7.56 -11.69
CA GLY A 161 -2.73 6.71 -12.77
C GLY A 161 -1.81 5.50 -12.95
N LEU A 162 -2.40 4.33 -13.14
CA LEU A 162 -1.70 3.09 -13.47
C LEU A 162 -2.35 2.47 -14.70
N ASP A 163 -1.61 2.43 -15.79
CA ASP A 163 -2.05 1.81 -17.05
C ASP A 163 -1.35 0.46 -17.21
N LEU A 164 -2.07 -0.63 -16.95
CA LEU A 164 -1.57 -1.97 -17.17
C LEU A 164 -1.50 -2.25 -18.67
N THR A 165 -0.30 -2.54 -19.19
CA THR A 165 -0.06 -2.70 -20.63
C THR A 165 0.14 -4.14 -21.06
N THR A 166 0.87 -4.94 -20.28
CA THR A 166 1.11 -6.35 -20.57
C THR A 166 1.03 -7.22 -19.33
N ILE A 167 0.72 -8.49 -19.52
CA ILE A 167 0.69 -9.55 -18.49
C ILE A 167 1.26 -10.85 -19.04
N ASP A 168 1.60 -11.79 -18.16
CA ASP A 168 1.97 -13.18 -18.50
C ASP A 168 3.16 -13.31 -19.47
N ASN A 169 4.30 -12.70 -19.15
CA ASN A 169 5.52 -12.66 -19.98
C ASN A 169 5.39 -11.85 -21.27
N ASP A 170 4.63 -10.81 -21.25
CA ASP A 170 4.38 -9.95 -22.41
C ASP A 170 3.84 -10.71 -23.64
N LYS A 171 3.30 -11.92 -23.41
CA LYS A 171 2.68 -12.72 -24.46
C LYS A 171 1.28 -12.21 -24.80
N THR A 172 0.68 -11.50 -23.88
CA THR A 172 -0.64 -10.91 -24.05
C THR A 172 -0.50 -9.41 -23.98
N ASP A 173 -0.37 -8.76 -25.14
CA ASP A 173 -0.54 -7.33 -25.25
C ASP A 173 -2.01 -7.02 -25.04
N LEU A 174 -2.31 -6.10 -24.14
CA LEU A 174 -3.68 -5.66 -23.95
C LEU A 174 -4.08 -4.76 -25.11
N ILE A 175 -5.21 -5.08 -25.76
CA ILE A 175 -5.75 -4.29 -26.88
C ILE A 175 -6.08 -2.87 -26.40
N GLU A 176 -6.59 -2.76 -25.17
CA GLU A 176 -6.81 -1.51 -24.47
C GLU A 176 -6.15 -1.61 -23.09
N PRO A 177 -5.33 -0.64 -22.68
CA PRO A 177 -4.77 -0.61 -21.33
C PRO A 177 -5.87 -0.59 -20.30
N VAL A 178 -5.65 -1.30 -19.21
CA VAL A 178 -6.54 -1.23 -18.04
C VAL A 178 -6.04 -0.11 -17.13
N GLU A 179 -6.88 0.91 -16.99
CA GLU A 179 -6.54 2.11 -16.25
C GLU A 179 -7.09 2.06 -14.82
N TYR A 180 -6.24 2.41 -13.86
CA TYR A 180 -6.61 2.61 -12.46
C TYR A 180 -6.22 4.02 -12.03
N HIS A 181 -7.12 4.70 -11.31
CA HIS A 181 -6.87 6.03 -10.74
C HIS A 181 -7.03 6.00 -9.22
N LEU A 182 -6.08 6.61 -8.53
CA LEU A 182 -6.03 6.62 -7.08
C LEU A 182 -5.65 8.01 -6.58
N ASP A 183 -6.42 8.51 -5.61
CA ASP A 183 -6.11 9.77 -4.93
C ASP A 183 -5.28 9.53 -3.68
N VAL A 184 -4.15 10.20 -3.56
CA VAL A 184 -3.24 10.13 -2.42
C VAL A 184 -3.09 11.50 -1.78
N LYS A 185 -3.30 11.58 -0.46
CA LYS A 185 -3.14 12.82 0.29
C LYS A 185 -1.78 12.87 0.98
N VAL A 186 -1.05 13.98 0.74
CA VAL A 186 0.19 14.34 1.43
C VAL A 186 -0.10 15.46 2.42
N SER A 187 0.38 15.34 3.67
CA SER A 187 0.14 16.28 4.77
C SER A 187 1.27 17.27 4.95
#